data_c123b7d7061ed0ef371c27b8841d9807
#
_entry.id   c123b7d7061ed0ef371c27b8841d9807
#
_cell.length_a   1.000
_cell.length_b   1.000
_cell.length_c   1.000
_cell.angle_alpha   90.00
_cell.angle_beta   90.00
_cell.angle_gamma   90.00
#
_symmetry.space_group_name_H-M   'P 1'
#
loop_
_entity.id
_entity.type
_entity.pdbx_description
1 polymer ?
#
loop_
_entity_poly.entity_id
_entity_poly.type
_entity_poly.pdbx_seq_one_letter_code
_entity_poly.pdbx_strand_id
1 'polypeptide(L)'
;YDLKGIQSPKVDAYIEGMKDASGTEVWRECMDWTLANLDRFEKVDEAYVRGITPHVSNSITESTLHGCPPDEIERIASYLLEKKHLHTFVKCNPTILGYETARSILDGMGYDYIAFDDHHFQEDLQYEDAVPMFRRLQALADREGLEFGLKLSNTFPVDVKAGELPS
;
A
#
# COMPACT_ATOMS: atom_id res chain seq x y z
N TYR A 1 8.89 -6.71 -3.75
CA TYR A 1 8.64 -8.14 -3.47
C TYR A 1 7.66 -8.69 -4.50
N ASP A 2 7.92 -9.90 -4.99
CA ASP A 2 6.98 -10.73 -5.72
C ASP A 2 6.12 -11.54 -4.71
N LEU A 3 5.17 -12.35 -5.21
CA LEU A 3 4.34 -13.20 -4.34
C LEU A 3 5.18 -14.10 -3.43
N LYS A 4 6.29 -14.67 -3.95
CA LYS A 4 7.20 -15.50 -3.16
C LYS A 4 7.86 -14.71 -2.03
N GLY A 5 8.22 -13.46 -2.27
CA GLY A 5 8.76 -12.56 -1.27
C GLY A 5 7.74 -12.19 -0.20
N ILE A 6 6.49 -11.94 -0.59
CA ILE A 6 5.38 -11.71 0.36
C ILE A 6 5.13 -12.94 1.23
N GLN A 7 5.25 -14.15 0.67
CA GLN A 7 5.10 -15.42 1.40
C GLN A 7 6.35 -15.82 2.20
N SER A 8 7.42 -15.04 2.18
CA SER A 8 8.61 -15.36 2.96
C SER A 8 8.33 -15.33 4.46
N PRO A 9 9.00 -16.18 5.26
CA PRO A 9 8.76 -16.23 6.71
C PRO A 9 8.88 -14.89 7.43
N LYS A 10 9.78 -14.02 6.95
CA LYS A 10 9.98 -12.68 7.51
C LYS A 10 8.78 -11.76 7.27
N VAL A 11 8.28 -11.72 6.03
CA VAL A 11 7.12 -10.88 5.67
C VAL A 11 5.86 -11.46 6.27
N ASP A 12 5.71 -12.78 6.25
CA ASP A 12 4.59 -13.47 6.87
C ASP A 12 4.48 -13.15 8.37
N ALA A 13 5.57 -13.28 9.11
CA ALA A 13 5.61 -12.95 10.53
C ALA A 13 5.28 -11.48 10.81
N TYR A 14 5.71 -10.57 9.92
CA TYR A 14 5.35 -9.16 10.02
C TYR A 14 3.85 -8.94 9.83
N ILE A 15 3.26 -9.54 8.80
CA ILE A 15 1.81 -9.43 8.52
C ILE A 15 1.01 -9.97 9.71
N GLU A 16 1.34 -11.16 10.21
CA GLU A 16 0.62 -11.75 11.36
C GLU A 16 0.81 -10.92 12.64
N GLY A 17 2.01 -10.37 12.86
CA GLY A 17 2.27 -9.47 13.98
C GLY A 17 1.52 -8.14 13.89
N MET A 18 1.21 -7.65 12.69
CA MET A 18 0.36 -6.47 12.51
C MET A 18 -1.12 -6.78 12.75
N LYS A 19 -1.56 -8.01 12.45
CA LYS A 19 -2.93 -8.48 12.76
C LYS A 19 -3.13 -8.67 14.27
N ASP A 20 -2.13 -9.22 14.95
CA ASP A 20 -2.11 -9.37 16.40
C ASP A 20 -0.66 -9.27 16.92
N ALA A 21 -0.34 -8.14 17.52
CA ALA A 21 0.99 -7.85 18.05
C ALA A 21 1.23 -8.47 19.45
N SER A 22 0.24 -9.05 20.10
CA SER A 22 0.31 -9.49 21.51
C SER A 22 1.47 -10.46 21.79
N GLY A 23 1.83 -11.30 20.81
CA GLY A 23 2.95 -12.25 20.89
C GLY A 23 4.32 -11.68 20.52
N THR A 24 4.41 -10.43 20.06
CA THR A 24 5.67 -9.84 19.59
C THR A 24 6.49 -9.23 20.73
N GLU A 25 7.81 -9.27 20.58
CA GLU A 25 8.74 -8.64 21.54
C GLU A 25 8.56 -7.13 21.57
N VAL A 26 8.44 -6.50 20.39
CA VAL A 26 8.24 -5.04 20.25
C VAL A 26 6.98 -4.58 21.01
N TRP A 27 5.88 -5.33 20.93
CA TRP A 27 4.66 -4.99 21.67
C TRP A 27 4.92 -4.99 23.19
N ARG A 28 5.54 -6.04 23.71
CA ARG A 28 5.87 -6.14 25.14
C ARG A 28 6.78 -4.99 25.57
N GLU A 29 7.86 -4.73 24.84
CA GLU A 29 8.78 -3.62 25.12
C GLU A 29 8.07 -2.26 25.13
N CYS A 30 7.20 -1.99 24.14
CA CYS A 30 6.44 -0.75 24.09
C CYS A 30 5.49 -0.60 25.27
N MET A 31 4.76 -1.68 25.63
CA MET A 31 3.85 -1.67 26.77
C MET A 31 4.58 -1.48 28.09
N ASP A 32 5.67 -2.23 28.34
CA ASP A 32 6.47 -2.15 29.55
C ASP A 32 7.11 -0.77 29.70
N TRP A 33 7.67 -0.23 28.61
CA TRP A 33 8.25 1.10 28.61
C TRP A 33 7.21 2.17 28.91
N THR A 34 6.04 2.09 28.28
CA THR A 34 4.97 3.09 28.48
C THR A 34 4.47 3.05 29.93
N LEU A 35 4.24 1.86 30.48
CA LEU A 35 3.82 1.69 31.86
C LEU A 35 4.88 2.21 32.86
N ALA A 36 6.15 2.04 32.56
CA ALA A 36 7.24 2.53 33.42
C ALA A 36 7.46 4.05 33.33
N ASN A 37 6.86 4.73 32.34
CA ASN A 37 7.06 6.16 32.08
C ASN A 37 5.73 6.94 32.02
N LEU A 38 4.72 6.53 32.76
CA LEU A 38 3.38 7.17 32.76
C LEU A 38 3.43 8.64 33.16
N ASP A 39 4.40 9.04 34.00
CA ASP A 39 4.64 10.42 34.41
C ASP A 39 5.01 11.38 33.28
N ARG A 40 5.38 10.85 32.11
CA ARG A 40 5.68 11.65 30.90
C ARG A 40 4.42 11.98 30.06
N PHE A 41 3.26 11.44 30.42
CA PHE A 41 2.03 11.61 29.68
C PHE A 41 0.99 12.37 30.49
N GLU A 42 0.41 13.41 29.92
CA GLU A 42 -0.59 14.22 30.61
C GLU A 42 -2.00 13.59 30.63
N LYS A 43 -2.31 12.77 29.62
CA LYS A 43 -3.68 12.26 29.37
C LYS A 43 -3.76 10.74 29.29
N VAL A 44 -2.72 10.05 29.66
CA VAL A 44 -2.62 8.58 29.56
C VAL A 44 -2.33 8.05 30.95
N ASP A 45 -3.17 7.15 31.43
CA ASP A 45 -3.00 6.41 32.68
C ASP A 45 -2.75 4.91 32.43
N GLU A 46 -2.49 4.17 33.49
CA GLU A 46 -2.24 2.74 33.41
C GLU A 46 -3.43 1.98 32.83
N ALA A 47 -4.66 2.35 33.18
CA ALA A 47 -5.86 1.69 32.66
C ALA A 47 -6.01 1.87 31.17
N TYR A 48 -5.73 3.07 30.67
CA TYR A 48 -5.71 3.36 29.23
C TYR A 48 -4.67 2.49 28.51
N VAL A 49 -3.43 2.46 29.00
CA VAL A 49 -2.35 1.68 28.38
C VAL A 49 -2.69 0.19 28.34
N ARG A 50 -3.19 -0.38 29.44
CA ARG A 50 -3.60 -1.79 29.50
C ARG A 50 -4.82 -2.09 28.63
N GLY A 51 -5.60 -1.09 28.27
CA GLY A 51 -6.76 -1.19 27.36
C GLY A 51 -6.41 -1.08 25.88
N ILE A 52 -5.17 -0.78 25.52
CA ILE A 52 -4.76 -0.68 24.09
C ILE A 52 -4.82 -2.08 23.47
N THR A 53 -5.55 -2.17 22.35
CA THR A 53 -5.67 -3.44 21.61
C THR A 53 -4.37 -3.77 20.86
N PRO A 54 -3.93 -5.03 20.86
CA PRO A 54 -2.80 -5.48 20.07
C PRO A 54 -3.11 -5.63 18.57
N HIS A 55 -4.38 -5.52 18.18
CA HIS A 55 -4.80 -5.60 16.77
C HIS A 55 -4.49 -4.28 16.07
N VAL A 56 -3.29 -4.18 15.48
CA VAL A 56 -2.75 -2.94 14.90
C VAL A 56 -3.41 -2.62 13.57
N SER A 57 -3.59 -3.64 12.71
CA SER A 57 -4.21 -3.46 11.40
C SER A 57 -4.92 -4.72 10.91
N ASN A 58 -6.09 -4.53 10.29
CA ASN A 58 -6.82 -5.55 9.55
C ASN A 58 -6.82 -5.29 8.03
N SER A 59 -6.01 -4.34 7.57
CA SER A 59 -5.92 -3.95 6.17
C SER A 59 -4.49 -3.79 5.69
N ILE A 60 -4.30 -3.92 4.38
CA ILE A 60 -3.00 -3.78 3.73
C ILE A 60 -3.14 -3.08 2.38
N THR A 61 -2.15 -2.28 2.03
CA THR A 61 -2.03 -1.71 0.69
C THR A 61 -0.87 -2.37 -0.03
N GLU A 62 -1.17 -3.06 -1.12
CA GLU A 62 -0.17 -3.55 -2.06
C GLU A 62 0.40 -2.38 -2.87
N SER A 63 1.72 -2.23 -2.83
CA SER A 63 2.45 -1.22 -3.59
C SER A 63 3.52 -1.90 -4.41
N THR A 64 3.27 -2.06 -5.68
CA THR A 64 4.20 -2.67 -6.63
C THR A 64 5.18 -1.65 -7.20
N LEU A 65 6.31 -2.14 -7.70
CA LEU A 65 7.25 -1.33 -8.49
C LEU A 65 6.65 -1.06 -9.88
N HIS A 66 7.20 -0.05 -10.56
CA HIS A 66 6.95 0.15 -11.99
C HIS A 66 7.28 -1.11 -12.78
N GLY A 67 6.46 -1.44 -13.78
CA GLY A 67 6.64 -2.64 -14.59
C GLY A 67 6.21 -3.96 -13.93
N CYS A 68 5.53 -3.94 -12.79
CA CYS A 68 4.98 -5.17 -12.20
C CYS A 68 3.83 -5.71 -13.08
N PRO A 69 3.90 -6.98 -13.54
CA PRO A 69 2.87 -7.55 -14.39
C PRO A 69 1.50 -7.61 -13.71
N PRO A 70 0.39 -7.37 -14.43
CA PRO A 70 -0.97 -7.39 -13.86
C PRO A 70 -1.31 -8.71 -13.15
N ASP A 71 -0.87 -9.85 -13.70
CA ASP A 71 -1.12 -11.16 -13.10
C ASP A 71 -0.38 -11.36 -11.76
N GLU A 72 0.78 -10.75 -11.59
CA GLU A 72 1.49 -10.77 -10.31
C GLU A 72 0.77 -9.92 -9.26
N ILE A 73 0.30 -8.73 -9.63
CA ILE A 73 -0.52 -7.88 -8.76
C ILE A 73 -1.77 -8.64 -8.31
N GLU A 74 -2.48 -9.27 -9.26
CA GLU A 74 -3.68 -10.03 -8.94
C GLU A 74 -3.40 -11.21 -8.01
N ARG A 75 -2.29 -11.94 -8.22
CA ARG A 75 -1.89 -13.06 -7.35
C ARG A 75 -1.56 -12.62 -5.93
N ILE A 76 -0.85 -11.50 -5.78
CA ILE A 76 -0.52 -10.96 -4.46
C ILE A 76 -1.79 -10.51 -3.75
N ALA A 77 -2.62 -9.69 -4.40
CA ALA A 77 -3.87 -9.21 -3.80
C ALA A 77 -4.81 -10.37 -3.43
N SER A 78 -4.93 -11.40 -4.30
CA SER A 78 -5.72 -12.59 -4.01
C SER A 78 -5.19 -13.36 -2.80
N TYR A 79 -3.87 -13.51 -2.68
CA TYR A 79 -3.26 -14.15 -1.51
C TYR A 79 -3.55 -13.38 -0.21
N LEU A 80 -3.48 -12.05 -0.26
CA LEU A 80 -3.76 -11.20 0.90
C LEU A 80 -5.24 -11.30 1.34
N LEU A 81 -6.16 -11.36 0.38
CA LEU A 81 -7.58 -11.57 0.65
C LEU A 81 -7.86 -12.99 1.17
N GLU A 82 -7.48 -14.04 0.43
CA GLU A 82 -7.87 -15.42 0.71
C GLU A 82 -7.08 -16.07 1.86
N LYS A 83 -5.78 -15.81 1.94
CA LYS A 83 -4.90 -16.52 2.88
C LYS A 83 -4.59 -15.71 4.12
N LYS A 84 -4.53 -14.38 3.98
CA LYS A 84 -4.26 -13.48 5.09
C LYS A 84 -5.51 -12.89 5.71
N HIS A 85 -6.66 -12.96 5.03
CA HIS A 85 -7.94 -12.37 5.45
C HIS A 85 -7.78 -10.90 5.86
N LEU A 86 -7.18 -10.11 4.96
CA LEU A 86 -6.99 -8.67 5.13
C LEU A 86 -7.82 -7.90 4.12
N HIS A 87 -8.47 -6.82 4.54
CA HIS A 87 -8.95 -5.81 3.62
C HIS A 87 -7.78 -5.34 2.76
N THR A 88 -7.90 -5.42 1.44
CA THR A 88 -6.76 -5.25 0.53
C THR A 88 -6.99 -4.11 -0.44
N PHE A 89 -5.99 -3.23 -0.54
CA PHE A 89 -6.00 -2.10 -1.45
C PHE A 89 -4.82 -2.19 -2.41
N VAL A 90 -5.06 -1.98 -3.70
CA VAL A 90 -3.99 -1.88 -4.71
C VAL A 90 -3.66 -0.42 -4.95
N LYS A 91 -2.39 -0.05 -4.79
CA LYS A 91 -1.92 1.28 -5.10
C LYS A 91 -1.68 1.41 -6.60
N CYS A 92 -2.41 2.33 -7.23
CA CYS A 92 -2.32 2.62 -8.64
C CYS A 92 -1.37 3.80 -8.89
N ASN A 93 -0.50 3.66 -9.89
CA ASN A 93 0.32 4.77 -10.36
C ASN A 93 -0.52 5.72 -11.25
N PRO A 94 -0.22 7.01 -11.31
CA PRO A 94 -0.92 7.95 -12.19
C PRO A 94 -0.76 7.62 -13.69
N THR A 95 0.23 6.82 -14.04
CA THR A 95 0.47 6.25 -15.38
C THR A 95 -0.68 5.40 -15.92
N ILE A 96 -1.55 4.87 -15.02
CA ILE A 96 -2.74 4.09 -15.39
C ILE A 96 -3.72 4.84 -16.31
N LEU A 97 -3.67 6.17 -16.31
CA LEU A 97 -4.50 7.01 -17.19
C LEU A 97 -4.05 7.03 -18.64
N GLY A 98 -2.84 6.53 -18.92
CA GLY A 98 -2.17 6.67 -20.22
C GLY A 98 -1.52 8.05 -20.41
N TYR A 99 -0.45 8.07 -21.22
CA TYR A 99 0.38 9.27 -21.42
C TYR A 99 -0.43 10.47 -21.93
N GLU A 100 -1.18 10.30 -23.01
CA GLU A 100 -1.94 11.39 -23.65
C GLU A 100 -2.97 12.02 -22.71
N THR A 101 -3.65 11.19 -21.93
CA THR A 101 -4.63 11.67 -20.95
C THR A 101 -3.95 12.45 -19.82
N ALA A 102 -2.87 11.91 -19.27
CA ALA A 102 -2.12 12.57 -18.20
C ALA A 102 -1.52 13.91 -18.68
N ARG A 103 -0.95 13.92 -19.90
CA ARG A 103 -0.41 15.16 -20.51
C ARG A 103 -1.49 16.22 -20.71
N SER A 104 -2.62 15.83 -21.29
CA SER A 104 -3.75 16.73 -21.52
C SER A 104 -4.30 17.35 -20.21
N ILE A 105 -4.39 16.55 -19.14
CA ILE A 105 -4.83 17.04 -17.82
C ILE A 105 -3.83 18.06 -17.29
N LEU A 106 -2.54 17.75 -17.29
CA LEU A 106 -1.51 18.65 -16.75
C LEU A 106 -1.42 19.95 -17.54
N ASP A 107 -1.48 19.90 -18.86
CA ASP A 107 -1.49 21.08 -19.72
C ASP A 107 -2.71 21.95 -19.44
N GLY A 108 -3.90 21.34 -19.31
CA GLY A 108 -5.13 22.03 -18.97
C GLY A 108 -5.11 22.70 -17.60
N MET A 109 -4.27 22.21 -16.68
CA MET A 109 -4.04 22.79 -15.34
C MET A 109 -2.92 23.84 -15.32
N GLY A 110 -2.23 24.09 -16.45
CA GLY A 110 -1.12 25.03 -16.53
C GLY A 110 0.23 24.45 -16.15
N TYR A 111 0.39 23.11 -16.13
CA TYR A 111 1.63 22.40 -15.82
C TYR A 111 2.33 21.90 -17.09
N ASP A 112 2.22 22.63 -18.19
CA ASP A 112 2.84 22.33 -19.49
C ASP A 112 4.38 22.33 -19.43
N TYR A 113 4.96 23.00 -18.45
CA TYR A 113 6.42 23.04 -18.21
C TYR A 113 6.98 21.75 -17.57
N ILE A 114 6.13 20.87 -17.01
CA ILE A 114 6.58 19.61 -16.43
C ILE A 114 6.92 18.63 -17.55
N ALA A 115 8.18 18.21 -17.62
CA ALA A 115 8.66 17.24 -18.58
C ALA A 115 8.53 15.82 -18.07
N PHE A 116 8.04 14.92 -18.89
CA PHE A 116 8.04 13.46 -18.71
C PHE A 116 7.83 12.79 -20.08
N ASP A 117 8.29 11.55 -20.19
CA ASP A 117 8.11 10.74 -21.39
C ASP A 117 7.04 9.65 -21.18
N ASP A 118 6.81 8.84 -22.19
CA ASP A 118 5.81 7.76 -22.18
C ASP A 118 6.36 6.42 -21.67
N HIS A 119 7.64 6.31 -21.38
CA HIS A 119 8.31 5.06 -21.00
C HIS A 119 7.63 4.36 -19.83
N HIS A 120 7.46 5.07 -18.71
CA HIS A 120 6.80 4.50 -17.54
C HIS A 120 5.32 4.19 -17.77
N PHE A 121 4.67 4.92 -18.68
CA PHE A 121 3.28 4.66 -19.04
C PHE A 121 3.11 3.36 -19.80
N GLN A 122 4.11 2.96 -20.60
CA GLN A 122 4.09 1.71 -21.35
C GLN A 122 4.42 0.48 -20.49
N GLU A 123 5.23 0.65 -19.45
CA GLU A 123 5.67 -0.45 -18.59
C GLU A 123 4.71 -0.75 -17.43
N ASP A 124 3.97 0.26 -16.97
CA ASP A 124 3.07 0.13 -15.83
C ASP A 124 1.73 -0.54 -16.19
N LEU A 125 0.97 -0.87 -15.16
CA LEU A 125 -0.37 -1.44 -15.27
C LEU A 125 -1.26 -0.59 -16.19
N GLN A 126 -1.72 -1.17 -17.29
CA GLN A 126 -2.61 -0.52 -18.25
C GLN A 126 -4.06 -0.52 -17.75
N TYR A 127 -4.83 0.49 -18.12
CA TYR A 127 -6.23 0.64 -17.72
C TYR A 127 -7.10 -0.53 -18.15
N GLU A 128 -6.88 -1.03 -19.36
CA GLU A 128 -7.62 -2.14 -19.96
C GLU A 128 -7.40 -3.47 -19.21
N ASP A 129 -6.21 -3.68 -18.65
CA ASP A 129 -5.88 -4.85 -17.82
C ASP A 129 -6.35 -4.65 -16.37
N ALA A 130 -6.24 -3.43 -15.87
CA ALA A 130 -6.57 -3.07 -14.51
C ALA A 130 -8.06 -3.27 -14.18
N VAL A 131 -8.94 -2.77 -15.03
CA VAL A 131 -10.40 -2.79 -14.74
C VAL A 131 -10.96 -4.20 -14.61
N PRO A 132 -10.67 -5.16 -15.53
CA PRO A 132 -11.11 -6.54 -15.36
C PRO A 132 -10.49 -7.20 -14.11
N MET A 133 -9.23 -6.95 -13.82
CA MET A 133 -8.53 -7.47 -12.63
C MET A 133 -9.20 -6.95 -11.35
N PHE A 134 -9.45 -5.65 -11.23
CA PHE A 134 -10.11 -5.07 -10.07
C PHE A 134 -11.51 -5.62 -9.84
N ARG A 135 -12.26 -5.90 -10.91
CA ARG A 135 -13.58 -6.55 -10.79
C ARG A 135 -13.47 -7.97 -10.24
N ARG A 136 -12.46 -8.74 -10.64
CA ARG A 136 -12.24 -10.08 -10.09
C ARG A 136 -11.84 -10.02 -8.62
N LEU A 137 -10.94 -9.09 -8.24
CA LEU A 137 -10.53 -8.87 -6.86
C LEU A 137 -11.68 -8.38 -5.97
N GLN A 138 -12.54 -7.51 -6.48
CA GLN A 138 -13.76 -7.10 -5.76
C GLN A 138 -14.69 -8.30 -5.51
N ALA A 139 -14.96 -9.11 -6.54
CA ALA A 139 -15.78 -10.29 -6.39
C ALA A 139 -15.19 -11.33 -5.43
N LEU A 140 -13.85 -11.42 -5.37
CA LEU A 140 -13.14 -12.24 -4.39
C LEU A 140 -13.32 -11.70 -2.98
N ALA A 141 -13.09 -10.40 -2.77
CA ALA A 141 -13.27 -9.77 -1.47
C ALA A 141 -14.70 -9.91 -0.94
N ASP A 142 -15.71 -9.74 -1.82
CA ASP A 142 -17.12 -9.93 -1.47
C ASP A 142 -17.40 -11.37 -0.97
N ARG A 143 -16.77 -12.38 -1.59
CA ARG A 143 -16.91 -13.79 -1.15
C ARG A 143 -16.25 -14.04 0.20
N GLU A 144 -15.11 -13.39 0.46
CA GLU A 144 -14.38 -13.53 1.72
C GLU A 144 -14.93 -12.64 2.84
N GLY A 145 -15.95 -11.79 2.56
CA GLY A 145 -16.49 -10.83 3.52
C GLY A 145 -15.52 -9.71 3.88
N LEU A 146 -14.65 -9.35 2.93
CA LEU A 146 -13.60 -8.34 3.06
C LEU A 146 -13.86 -7.15 2.14
N GLU A 147 -13.11 -6.08 2.34
CA GLU A 147 -13.11 -4.92 1.45
C GLU A 147 -11.93 -4.98 0.48
N PHE A 148 -12.21 -4.65 -0.77
CA PHE A 148 -11.21 -4.36 -1.77
C PHE A 148 -11.32 -2.89 -2.19
N GLY A 149 -10.18 -2.25 -2.46
CA GLY A 149 -10.18 -0.86 -2.90
C GLY A 149 -8.91 -0.46 -3.65
N LEU A 150 -8.90 0.77 -4.10
CA LEU A 150 -7.78 1.35 -4.83
C LEU A 150 -7.21 2.53 -4.05
N LYS A 151 -5.90 2.58 -3.91
CA LYS A 151 -5.20 3.76 -3.42
C LYS A 151 -4.77 4.61 -4.63
N LEU A 152 -5.45 5.71 -4.83
CA LEU A 152 -5.11 6.72 -5.82
C LEU A 152 -4.42 7.88 -5.10
N SER A 153 -3.20 8.23 -5.34
CA SER A 153 -2.32 7.75 -6.38
C SER A 153 -0.89 7.62 -5.81
N ASN A 154 0.10 7.54 -6.68
CA ASN A 154 1.52 7.55 -6.32
C ASN A 154 2.16 8.87 -6.79
N THR A 155 3.48 9.02 -6.56
CA THR A 155 4.29 10.08 -7.18
C THR A 155 4.23 9.95 -8.70
N PHE A 156 4.22 11.10 -9.37
CA PHE A 156 4.25 11.15 -10.83
C PHE A 156 5.72 11.07 -11.30
N PRO A 157 6.05 10.22 -12.28
CA PRO A 157 7.38 10.18 -12.84
C PRO A 157 7.62 11.43 -13.70
N VAL A 158 8.61 12.24 -13.33
CA VAL A 158 8.99 13.45 -14.06
C VAL A 158 10.47 13.44 -14.38
N ASP A 159 10.85 14.09 -15.48
CA ASP A 159 12.24 14.29 -15.85
C ASP A 159 12.81 15.45 -15.04
N VAL A 160 13.82 15.16 -14.24
CA VAL A 160 14.52 16.16 -13.44
C VAL A 160 15.82 16.54 -14.14
N LYS A 161 15.92 17.81 -14.52
CA LYS A 161 17.17 18.33 -15.13
C LYS A 161 18.22 18.61 -14.08
N ALA A 162 19.50 18.55 -14.49
CA ALA A 162 20.61 18.87 -13.59
C ALA A 162 20.47 20.30 -13.02
N GLY A 163 20.48 20.41 -11.70
CA GLY A 163 20.36 21.68 -10.99
C GLY A 163 18.93 22.07 -10.58
N GLU A 164 17.92 21.29 -10.92
CA GLU A 164 16.52 21.54 -10.47
C GLU A 164 16.26 21.08 -9.02
N LEU A 165 17.04 20.10 -8.54
CA LEU A 165 17.01 19.69 -7.14
C LEU A 165 18.26 20.22 -6.40
N PRO A 166 18.13 20.60 -5.13
CA PRO A 166 19.28 20.95 -4.30
C PRO A 166 20.22 19.75 -4.21
N SER A 167 21.52 20.01 -4.36
CA SER A 167 22.62 19.04 -4.23
C SER A 167 22.82 18.59 -2.79
#